data_a4b19c887d8efef2ff8ec9317c1a2de0
#
_entry.id   a4b19c887d8efef2ff8ec9317c1a2de0
#
_cell.length_a   1.000
_cell.length_b   1.000
_cell.length_c   1.000
_cell.angle_alpha   90.00
_cell.angle_beta   90.00
_cell.angle_gamma   90.00
#
_symmetry.space_group_name_H-M   'P 1'
#
loop_
_entity.id
_entity.type
_entity.pdbx_description
1 polymer ?
#
loop_
_entity_poly.entity_id
_entity_poly.type
_entity_poly.pdbx_seq_one_letter_code
_entity_poly.pdbx_strand_id
1 'polypeptide(L)'
;DYFLSTKWSPRVGKEFVPDPAALRTSVERSLKRLDTDYIDVMLFHGPRAAEYDAVVDRLYPALEALRVAGKVRYVGLSTPFVQDPAQEVARVALTEHPSLWDVVMLKYGILNQHAANEILTLAARHDVGVMNMAAVRVKLPDAMLLEALIKKWKDDKLIARDALPDTDPLGWLIHDDVGSVIEAGYRFAAEPSVIATVLTGTSSIEHLNANARCLETPKLVSAHSSRLKALFGGIVEYA
;
A
#
# COMPACT_ATOMS: atom_id res chain seq x y z
N ASP A 1 18.84 4.31 -13.73
CA ASP A 1 18.24 5.29 -12.79
C ASP A 1 17.28 4.53 -11.86
N TYR A 2 17.18 4.98 -10.61
CA TYR A 2 16.27 4.45 -9.61
C TYR A 2 15.73 5.58 -8.74
N PHE A 3 14.56 5.34 -8.14
CA PHE A 3 14.00 6.23 -7.12
C PHE A 3 14.25 5.65 -5.74
N LEU A 4 14.86 6.44 -4.86
CA LEU A 4 15.18 6.04 -3.49
C LEU A 4 14.04 6.45 -2.55
N SER A 5 13.36 5.47 -1.96
CA SER A 5 12.32 5.72 -0.96
C SER A 5 12.71 5.18 0.40
N THR A 6 12.48 5.97 1.44
CA THR A 6 12.64 5.54 2.83
C THR A 6 11.56 6.12 3.74
N LYS A 7 11.54 5.69 5.00
CA LYS A 7 10.51 6.06 5.97
C LYS A 7 11.12 6.38 7.33
N TRP A 8 10.44 7.27 8.05
CA TRP A 8 10.71 7.52 9.47
C TRP A 8 9.44 7.35 10.29
N SER A 9 9.55 6.62 11.39
CA SER A 9 8.43 6.41 12.31
C SER A 9 8.48 7.42 13.45
N PRO A 10 7.38 8.17 13.73
CA PRO A 10 7.28 9.05 14.89
C PRO A 10 6.97 8.25 16.17
N ARG A 11 7.74 7.16 16.40
CA ARG A 11 7.52 6.27 17.55
C ARG A 11 8.81 5.91 18.26
N VAL A 12 8.73 5.83 19.58
CA VAL A 12 9.70 5.16 20.43
C VAL A 12 8.99 3.95 21.07
N GLY A 13 9.36 2.75 20.64
CA GLY A 13 8.58 1.56 20.93
C GLY A 13 7.16 1.64 20.35
N LYS A 14 6.14 1.63 21.22
CA LYS A 14 4.73 1.77 20.80
C LYS A 14 4.19 3.20 20.97
N GLU A 15 4.93 4.07 21.63
CA GLU A 15 4.51 5.43 21.94
C GLU A 15 4.72 6.35 20.75
N PHE A 16 3.73 7.19 20.44
CA PHE A 16 3.83 8.24 19.45
C PHE A 16 4.59 9.43 20.03
N VAL A 17 5.75 9.74 19.47
CA VAL A 17 6.64 10.83 19.91
C VAL A 17 6.96 11.71 18.69
N PRO A 18 6.17 12.77 18.46
CA PRO A 18 6.38 13.69 17.33
C PRO A 18 7.54 14.65 17.62
N ASP A 19 8.78 14.17 17.41
CA ASP A 19 10.02 14.93 17.62
C ASP A 19 10.64 15.35 16.28
N PRO A 20 10.58 16.66 15.91
CA PRO A 20 11.17 17.17 14.68
C PRO A 20 12.70 17.06 14.63
N ALA A 21 13.39 17.07 15.78
CA ALA A 21 14.85 16.94 15.82
C ALA A 21 15.27 15.49 15.52
N ALA A 22 14.54 14.52 16.08
CA ALA A 22 14.74 13.11 15.79
C ALA A 22 14.48 12.79 14.30
N LEU A 23 13.46 13.39 13.69
CA LEU A 23 13.20 13.28 12.25
C LEU A 23 14.40 13.75 11.42
N ARG A 24 14.89 14.98 11.67
CA ARG A 24 16.05 15.53 10.95
C ARG A 24 17.28 14.65 11.11
N THR A 25 17.59 14.25 12.34
CA THR A 25 18.73 13.35 12.63
C THR A 25 18.61 12.02 11.89
N SER A 26 17.40 11.49 11.78
CA SER A 26 17.16 10.22 11.07
C SER A 26 17.35 10.36 9.56
N VAL A 27 16.90 11.45 8.96
CA VAL A 27 17.13 11.73 7.53
C VAL A 27 18.62 11.87 7.24
N GLU A 28 19.36 12.69 8.02
CA GLU A 28 20.81 12.85 7.85
C GLU A 28 21.57 11.53 7.97
N ARG A 29 21.17 10.69 8.93
CA ARG A 29 21.74 9.35 9.09
C ARG A 29 21.43 8.45 7.90
N SER A 30 20.22 8.55 7.33
CA SER A 30 19.84 7.78 6.15
C SER A 30 20.67 8.19 4.93
N LEU A 31 20.85 9.49 4.68
CA LEU A 31 21.68 10.02 3.60
C LEU A 31 23.12 9.48 3.71
N LYS A 32 23.73 9.60 4.91
CA LYS A 32 25.07 9.08 5.16
C LYS A 32 25.18 7.56 4.95
N ARG A 33 24.18 6.77 5.37
CA ARG A 33 24.22 5.30 5.23
C ARG A 33 23.99 4.83 3.80
N LEU A 34 23.23 5.60 3.02
CA LEU A 34 22.90 5.30 1.63
C LEU A 34 23.93 5.93 0.66
N ASP A 35 24.88 6.69 1.19
CA ASP A 35 25.93 7.40 0.43
C ASP A 35 25.33 8.24 -0.71
N THR A 36 24.38 9.12 -0.32
CA THR A 36 23.66 9.99 -1.26
C THR A 36 23.35 11.34 -0.61
N ASP A 37 23.22 12.38 -1.42
CA ASP A 37 22.90 13.73 -0.97
C ASP A 37 21.39 13.97 -0.85
N TYR A 38 20.55 13.10 -1.42
CA TYR A 38 19.11 13.26 -1.40
C TYR A 38 18.36 11.91 -1.34
N ILE A 39 17.11 11.99 -0.90
CA ILE A 39 16.11 10.91 -0.93
C ILE A 39 14.99 11.35 -1.86
N ASP A 40 14.60 10.50 -2.83
CA ASP A 40 13.50 10.86 -3.72
C ASP A 40 12.17 10.91 -2.98
N VAL A 41 11.83 9.88 -2.20
CA VAL A 41 10.55 9.82 -1.48
C VAL A 41 10.79 9.56 0.01
N MET A 42 10.41 10.52 0.85
CA MET A 42 10.44 10.37 2.31
C MET A 42 9.04 10.26 2.88
N LEU A 43 8.76 9.17 3.58
CA LEU A 43 7.43 8.90 4.12
C LEU A 43 7.40 8.93 5.65
N PHE A 44 6.35 9.52 6.23
CA PHE A 44 5.97 9.23 7.60
C PHE A 44 5.46 7.79 7.71
N HIS A 45 6.08 6.99 8.58
CA HIS A 45 5.82 5.56 8.67
C HIS A 45 4.67 5.24 9.62
N GLY A 46 3.50 5.00 9.09
CA GLY A 46 2.35 4.46 9.80
C GLY A 46 1.80 5.35 10.93
N PRO A 47 1.64 6.68 10.76
CA PRO A 47 0.85 7.45 11.68
C PRO A 47 -0.60 6.95 11.66
N ARG A 48 -1.30 7.07 12.78
CA ARG A 48 -2.74 6.78 12.86
C ARG A 48 -3.54 8.04 12.57
N ALA A 49 -4.82 7.90 12.21
CA ALA A 49 -5.68 9.06 11.98
C ALA A 49 -5.72 10.01 13.19
N ALA A 50 -5.80 9.49 14.42
CA ALA A 50 -5.76 10.30 15.63
C ALA A 50 -4.42 11.02 15.92
N GLU A 51 -3.36 10.69 15.18
CA GLU A 51 -2.04 11.29 15.31
C GLU A 51 -1.76 12.30 14.16
N TYR A 52 -2.70 12.41 13.22
CA TYR A 52 -2.51 13.13 11.97
C TYR A 52 -2.23 14.62 12.17
N ASP A 53 -3.01 15.30 13.02
CA ASP A 53 -2.82 16.74 13.30
C ASP A 53 -1.41 17.01 13.82
N ALA A 54 -0.91 16.17 14.75
CA ALA A 54 0.44 16.32 15.27
C ALA A 54 1.53 16.03 14.21
N VAL A 55 1.26 15.19 13.21
CA VAL A 55 2.14 15.02 12.06
C VAL A 55 2.19 16.29 11.22
N VAL A 56 1.04 16.90 10.93
CA VAL A 56 0.94 18.12 10.14
C VAL A 56 1.56 19.30 10.88
N ASP A 57 1.17 19.53 12.13
CA ASP A 57 1.57 20.74 12.87
C ASP A 57 3.02 20.72 13.35
N ARG A 58 3.52 19.55 13.74
CA ARG A 58 4.82 19.44 14.42
C ARG A 58 5.92 18.84 13.55
N LEU A 59 5.58 17.84 12.71
CA LEU A 59 6.60 17.09 11.96
C LEU A 59 6.75 17.55 10.52
N TYR A 60 5.63 17.85 9.85
CA TYR A 60 5.66 18.26 8.45
C TYR A 60 6.57 19.50 8.21
N PRO A 61 6.54 20.56 9.04
CA PRO A 61 7.44 21.72 8.82
C PRO A 61 8.93 21.34 8.84
N ALA A 62 9.33 20.34 9.62
CA ALA A 62 10.71 19.87 9.67
C ALA A 62 11.09 19.09 8.42
N LEU A 63 10.17 18.31 7.86
CA LEU A 63 10.38 17.56 6.62
C LEU A 63 10.38 18.51 5.41
N GLU A 64 9.49 19.51 5.41
CA GLU A 64 9.44 20.56 4.40
C GLU A 64 10.76 21.37 4.36
N ALA A 65 11.34 21.70 5.53
CA ALA A 65 12.65 22.35 5.58
C ALA A 65 13.76 21.49 4.95
N LEU A 66 13.70 20.17 5.07
CA LEU A 66 14.61 19.24 4.39
C LEU A 66 14.36 19.19 2.87
N ARG A 67 13.10 19.32 2.44
CA ARG A 67 12.73 19.44 1.02
C ARG A 67 13.29 20.72 0.40
N VAL A 68 13.11 21.85 1.06
CA VAL A 68 13.67 23.15 0.64
C VAL A 68 15.20 23.11 0.57
N ALA A 69 15.84 22.37 1.49
CA ALA A 69 17.30 22.16 1.48
C ALA A 69 17.78 21.16 0.40
N GLY A 70 16.89 20.61 -0.43
CA GLY A 70 17.21 19.66 -1.48
C GLY A 70 17.55 18.23 -1.03
N LYS A 71 17.38 17.93 0.26
CA LYS A 71 17.67 16.61 0.85
C LYS A 71 16.53 15.58 0.66
N VAL A 72 15.32 16.05 0.39
CA VAL A 72 14.14 15.26 0.11
C VAL A 72 13.45 15.88 -1.10
N ARG A 73 13.00 15.07 -2.07
CA ARG A 73 12.28 15.56 -3.25
C ARG A 73 10.78 15.53 -3.04
N TYR A 74 10.25 14.38 -2.63
CA TYR A 74 8.82 14.13 -2.46
C TYR A 74 8.50 13.68 -1.03
N VAL A 75 7.40 14.17 -0.51
CA VAL A 75 6.94 13.90 0.86
C VAL A 75 5.64 13.10 0.84
N GLY A 76 5.55 12.14 1.73
CA GLY A 76 4.32 11.35 1.84
C GLY A 76 4.13 10.68 3.20
N LEU A 77 3.11 9.86 3.26
CA LEU A 77 2.83 9.02 4.42
C LEU A 77 2.49 7.59 4.01
N SER A 78 2.75 6.62 4.90
CA SER A 78 2.32 5.25 4.73
C SER A 78 1.26 4.88 5.76
N THR A 79 0.25 4.12 5.33
CA THR A 79 -0.79 3.63 6.26
C THR A 79 -0.27 2.48 7.12
N PRO A 80 -0.67 2.37 8.41
CA PRO A 80 -0.39 1.17 9.20
C PRO A 80 -1.26 -0.01 8.74
N PHE A 81 -0.81 -1.24 9.02
CA PHE A 81 -1.52 -2.45 8.59
C PHE A 81 -2.70 -2.80 9.50
N VAL A 82 -2.39 -3.11 10.74
CA VAL A 82 -3.35 -3.67 11.71
C VAL A 82 -4.08 -2.57 12.47
N GLN A 83 -3.39 -1.48 12.74
CA GLN A 83 -3.92 -0.38 13.56
C GLN A 83 -4.86 0.55 12.80
N ASP A 84 -4.83 0.51 11.47
CA ASP A 84 -5.71 1.28 10.59
C ASP A 84 -6.06 0.46 9.33
N PRO A 85 -6.86 -0.60 9.48
CA PRO A 85 -7.18 -1.51 8.37
C PRO A 85 -8.01 -0.83 7.27
N ALA A 86 -8.81 0.17 7.63
CA ALA A 86 -9.57 1.01 6.69
C ALA A 86 -8.72 2.11 6.04
N GLN A 87 -7.47 2.27 6.49
CA GLN A 87 -6.54 3.27 5.94
C GLN A 87 -7.04 4.71 6.10
N GLU A 88 -7.69 4.96 7.23
CA GLU A 88 -8.35 6.22 7.57
C GLU A 88 -7.37 7.39 7.56
N VAL A 89 -6.11 7.19 7.98
CA VAL A 89 -5.10 8.25 7.93
C VAL A 89 -4.85 8.76 6.51
N ALA A 90 -4.89 7.88 5.49
CA ALA A 90 -4.75 8.33 4.10
C ALA A 90 -5.99 9.10 3.63
N ARG A 91 -7.19 8.66 4.03
CA ARG A 91 -8.43 9.37 3.72
C ARG A 91 -8.42 10.78 4.33
N VAL A 92 -8.09 10.91 5.61
CA VAL A 92 -7.97 12.20 6.32
C VAL A 92 -6.94 13.09 5.62
N ALA A 93 -5.76 12.59 5.34
CA ALA A 93 -4.68 13.33 4.68
C ALA A 93 -5.11 13.91 3.32
N LEU A 94 -5.77 13.10 2.51
CA LEU A 94 -6.22 13.49 1.16
C LEU A 94 -7.51 14.35 1.16
N THR A 95 -8.22 14.40 2.28
CA THR A 95 -9.41 15.24 2.43
C THR A 95 -9.06 16.59 3.03
N GLU A 96 -8.25 16.62 4.09
CA GLU A 96 -8.02 17.84 4.87
C GLU A 96 -6.83 18.65 4.34
N HIS A 97 -5.73 17.99 3.95
CA HIS A 97 -4.51 18.67 3.52
C HIS A 97 -3.88 18.00 2.29
N PRO A 98 -4.63 17.82 1.18
CA PRO A 98 -4.11 17.08 0.01
C PRO A 98 -2.84 17.71 -0.59
N SER A 99 -2.69 19.03 -0.51
CA SER A 99 -1.53 19.75 -1.06
C SER A 99 -0.22 19.55 -0.29
N LEU A 100 -0.25 18.93 0.89
CA LEU A 100 0.96 18.62 1.64
C LEU A 100 1.64 17.33 1.17
N TRP A 101 0.93 16.49 0.43
CA TRP A 101 1.36 15.13 0.13
C TRP A 101 1.60 14.93 -1.36
N ASP A 102 2.81 14.53 -1.72
CA ASP A 102 3.15 14.10 -3.08
C ASP A 102 2.81 12.62 -3.28
N VAL A 103 2.88 11.81 -2.20
CA VAL A 103 2.74 10.35 -2.26
C VAL A 103 2.02 9.81 -1.03
N VAL A 104 1.14 8.83 -1.26
CA VAL A 104 0.61 7.97 -0.19
C VAL A 104 1.01 6.52 -0.45
N MET A 105 1.49 5.82 0.58
CA MET A 105 1.76 4.39 0.51
C MET A 105 0.68 3.64 1.27
N LEU A 106 -0.06 2.81 0.56
CA LEU A 106 -1.25 2.12 1.07
C LEU A 106 -1.36 0.66 0.61
N LYS A 107 -2.30 -0.10 1.20
CA LYS A 107 -2.63 -1.47 0.76
C LYS A 107 -3.72 -1.43 -0.29
N TYR A 108 -3.49 -2.11 -1.41
CA TYR A 108 -4.53 -2.44 -2.38
C TYR A 108 -4.20 -3.75 -3.07
N GLY A 109 -5.16 -4.63 -3.23
CA GLY A 109 -5.03 -5.93 -3.88
C GLY A 109 -6.30 -6.73 -3.77
N ILE A 110 -6.30 -7.97 -4.28
CA ILE A 110 -7.49 -8.84 -4.32
C ILE A 110 -8.19 -8.93 -2.96
N LEU A 111 -7.41 -9.15 -1.89
CA LEU A 111 -7.95 -9.35 -0.53
C LEU A 111 -8.07 -8.04 0.28
N ASN A 112 -7.63 -6.91 -0.24
CA ASN A 112 -7.63 -5.61 0.42
C ASN A 112 -8.05 -4.52 -0.56
N GLN A 113 -9.35 -4.37 -0.78
CA GLN A 113 -9.86 -3.45 -1.80
C GLN A 113 -10.39 -2.13 -1.23
N HIS A 114 -10.38 -1.95 0.08
CA HIS A 114 -11.04 -0.83 0.76
C HIS A 114 -10.60 0.56 0.23
N ALA A 115 -9.33 0.73 -0.11
CA ALA A 115 -8.82 1.98 -0.67
C ALA A 115 -9.54 2.42 -1.97
N ALA A 116 -10.10 1.48 -2.74
CA ALA A 116 -10.82 1.78 -3.96
C ALA A 116 -12.17 2.48 -3.73
N ASN A 117 -12.74 2.42 -2.53
CA ASN A 117 -14.03 3.03 -2.24
C ASN A 117 -13.97 4.56 -2.29
N GLU A 118 -12.88 5.16 -1.79
CA GLU A 118 -12.72 6.61 -1.74
C GLU A 118 -11.27 7.07 -1.94
N ILE A 119 -10.31 6.43 -1.27
CA ILE A 119 -8.93 6.92 -1.14
C ILE A 119 -8.23 7.05 -2.51
N LEU A 120 -8.36 6.05 -3.39
CA LEU A 120 -7.76 6.10 -4.72
C LEU A 120 -8.38 7.22 -5.58
N THR A 121 -9.68 7.51 -5.41
CA THR A 121 -10.36 8.62 -6.09
C THR A 121 -9.87 9.97 -5.57
N LEU A 122 -9.68 10.11 -4.26
CA LEU A 122 -9.12 11.32 -3.66
C LEU A 122 -7.68 11.54 -4.13
N ALA A 123 -6.84 10.50 -4.13
CA ALA A 123 -5.47 10.60 -4.62
C ALA A 123 -5.42 11.05 -6.08
N ALA A 124 -6.24 10.45 -6.95
CA ALA A 124 -6.33 10.86 -8.37
C ALA A 124 -6.82 12.29 -8.53
N ARG A 125 -7.81 12.74 -7.74
CA ARG A 125 -8.35 14.10 -7.79
C ARG A 125 -7.32 15.16 -7.44
N HIS A 126 -6.42 14.86 -6.51
CA HIS A 126 -5.43 15.79 -5.98
C HIS A 126 -4.03 15.59 -6.56
N ASP A 127 -3.89 14.75 -7.59
CA ASP A 127 -2.60 14.41 -8.23
C ASP A 127 -1.55 13.86 -7.24
N VAL A 128 -2.00 13.10 -6.24
CA VAL A 128 -1.15 12.44 -5.25
C VAL A 128 -0.83 11.03 -5.73
N GLY A 129 0.46 10.71 -5.89
CA GLY A 129 0.92 9.40 -6.33
C GLY A 129 0.63 8.30 -5.29
N VAL A 130 0.27 7.11 -5.76
CA VAL A 130 0.04 5.96 -4.89
C VAL A 130 1.15 4.92 -5.04
N MET A 131 1.83 4.61 -3.94
CA MET A 131 2.71 3.45 -3.81
C MET A 131 1.93 2.31 -3.16
N ASN A 132 1.65 1.27 -3.92
CA ASN A 132 0.88 0.14 -3.42
C ASN A 132 1.78 -0.88 -2.72
N MET A 133 1.55 -1.13 -1.44
CA MET A 133 2.25 -2.14 -0.66
C MET A 133 1.38 -3.36 -0.39
N ALA A 134 2.01 -4.52 -0.18
CA ALA A 134 1.33 -5.76 0.21
C ALA A 134 0.26 -6.28 -0.77
N ALA A 135 0.42 -6.03 -2.07
CA ALA A 135 -0.51 -6.43 -3.11
C ALA A 135 -0.90 -7.92 -3.07
N VAL A 136 0.06 -8.80 -2.74
CA VAL A 136 -0.12 -10.27 -2.69
C VAL A 136 0.20 -10.89 -1.32
N ARG A 137 0.50 -10.07 -0.32
CA ARG A 137 0.91 -10.51 1.02
C ARG A 137 -0.32 -10.93 1.83
N VAL A 138 -0.24 -11.83 2.72
CA VAL A 138 0.59 -13.00 3.06
C VAL A 138 -0.21 -14.22 2.69
N LYS A 139 -1.53 -14.04 2.70
CA LYS A 139 -2.56 -15.07 2.55
C LYS A 139 -2.74 -15.48 1.09
N LEU A 140 -2.57 -14.56 0.15
CA LEU A 140 -2.79 -14.86 -1.26
C LEU A 140 -1.81 -15.92 -1.83
N PRO A 141 -0.51 -15.92 -1.50
CA PRO A 141 0.41 -16.94 -1.97
C PRO A 141 0.38 -18.25 -1.16
N ASP A 142 -0.32 -18.30 -0.05
CA ASP A 142 -0.44 -19.49 0.81
C ASP A 142 -1.84 -20.07 0.71
N ALA A 143 -1.97 -21.23 0.07
CA ALA A 143 -3.26 -21.87 -0.18
C ALA A 143 -4.04 -22.14 1.12
N MET A 144 -3.37 -22.61 2.18
CA MET A 144 -4.04 -22.91 3.45
C MET A 144 -4.54 -21.64 4.14
N LEU A 145 -3.75 -20.57 4.12
CA LEU A 145 -4.16 -19.29 4.69
C LEU A 145 -5.27 -18.62 3.88
N LEU A 146 -5.25 -18.77 2.56
CA LEU A 146 -6.29 -18.25 1.68
C LEU A 146 -7.61 -18.98 1.91
N GLU A 147 -7.61 -20.31 1.93
CA GLU A 147 -8.79 -21.14 2.21
C GLU A 147 -9.37 -20.84 3.59
N ALA A 148 -8.52 -20.75 4.62
CA ALA A 148 -8.94 -20.38 5.97
C ALA A 148 -9.59 -18.98 6.02
N LEU A 149 -9.03 -18.02 5.29
CA LEU A 149 -9.59 -16.66 5.20
C LEU A 149 -10.97 -16.67 4.51
N ILE A 150 -11.08 -17.32 3.36
CA ILE A 150 -12.33 -17.41 2.62
C ILE A 150 -13.40 -18.12 3.45
N LYS A 151 -13.04 -19.21 4.12
CA LYS A 151 -13.93 -19.90 5.05
C LYS A 151 -14.41 -18.96 6.16
N LYS A 152 -13.49 -18.22 6.79
CA LYS A 152 -13.84 -17.22 7.80
C LYS A 152 -14.82 -16.19 7.26
N TRP A 153 -14.59 -15.63 6.08
CA TRP A 153 -15.49 -14.64 5.47
C TRP A 153 -16.89 -15.21 5.16
N LYS A 154 -16.99 -16.51 4.80
CA LYS A 154 -18.27 -17.21 4.66
C LYS A 154 -18.98 -17.38 6.01
N ASP A 155 -18.24 -17.78 7.05
CA ASP A 155 -18.77 -17.97 8.41
C ASP A 155 -19.25 -16.63 9.02
N ASP A 156 -18.51 -15.55 8.78
CA ASP A 156 -18.84 -14.17 9.17
C ASP A 156 -19.93 -13.54 8.28
N LYS A 157 -20.41 -14.25 7.24
CA LYS A 157 -21.41 -13.76 6.26
C LYS A 157 -20.97 -12.53 5.47
N LEU A 158 -19.67 -12.33 5.32
CA LEU A 158 -19.12 -11.26 4.49
C LEU A 158 -19.21 -11.60 2.99
N ILE A 159 -19.21 -12.89 2.66
CA ILE A 159 -19.51 -13.43 1.32
C ILE A 159 -20.52 -14.58 1.44
N ALA A 160 -21.26 -14.83 0.37
CA ALA A 160 -22.20 -15.96 0.34
C ALA A 160 -21.46 -17.31 0.45
N ARG A 161 -22.09 -18.31 1.09
CA ARG A 161 -21.46 -19.62 1.33
C ARG A 161 -21.07 -20.36 0.04
N ASP A 162 -21.84 -20.17 -1.01
CA ASP A 162 -21.67 -20.77 -2.32
C ASP A 162 -20.93 -19.89 -3.34
N ALA A 163 -20.47 -18.69 -2.92
CA ALA A 163 -19.80 -17.73 -3.81
C ALA A 163 -18.48 -18.26 -4.39
N LEU A 164 -17.77 -19.10 -3.62
CA LEU A 164 -16.47 -19.67 -3.96
C LEU A 164 -16.37 -21.11 -3.43
N PRO A 165 -15.59 -22.00 -4.08
CA PRO A 165 -15.26 -23.31 -3.51
C PRO A 165 -14.47 -23.16 -2.21
N ASP A 166 -14.49 -24.22 -1.36
CA ASP A 166 -13.76 -24.24 -0.11
C ASP A 166 -12.27 -24.53 -0.32
N THR A 167 -11.95 -25.29 -1.37
CA THR A 167 -10.58 -25.57 -1.80
C THR A 167 -10.30 -24.81 -3.07
N ASP A 168 -9.08 -24.25 -3.18
CA ASP A 168 -8.63 -23.44 -4.33
C ASP A 168 -9.66 -22.33 -4.73
N PRO A 169 -10.06 -21.47 -3.80
CA PRO A 169 -11.16 -20.53 -4.01
C PRO A 169 -10.92 -19.50 -5.11
N LEU A 170 -9.68 -19.29 -5.52
CA LEU A 170 -9.29 -18.34 -6.57
C LEU A 170 -8.68 -19.01 -7.82
N GLY A 171 -8.69 -20.34 -7.92
CA GLY A 171 -8.15 -21.06 -9.07
C GLY A 171 -8.80 -20.68 -10.41
N TRP A 172 -10.04 -20.16 -10.38
CA TRP A 172 -10.72 -19.63 -11.56
C TRP A 172 -10.05 -18.40 -12.19
N LEU A 173 -9.10 -17.78 -11.51
CA LEU A 173 -8.27 -16.70 -12.07
C LEU A 173 -7.14 -17.20 -12.97
N ILE A 174 -6.79 -18.48 -12.85
CA ILE A 174 -5.70 -19.08 -13.63
C ILE A 174 -6.27 -19.52 -14.97
N HIS A 175 -5.76 -18.94 -16.03
CA HIS A 175 -6.14 -19.24 -17.42
C HIS A 175 -5.02 -18.82 -18.37
N ASP A 176 -5.18 -18.99 -19.67
CA ASP A 176 -4.20 -18.91 -20.75
C ASP A 176 -3.01 -17.97 -20.53
N ASP A 177 -3.26 -16.74 -20.09
CA ASP A 177 -2.23 -15.70 -19.90
C ASP A 177 -1.99 -15.35 -18.42
N VAL A 178 -2.65 -16.03 -17.47
CA VAL A 178 -2.48 -15.85 -16.02
C VAL A 178 -2.05 -17.18 -15.39
N GLY A 179 -0.78 -17.33 -15.11
CA GLY A 179 -0.20 -18.60 -14.67
C GLY A 179 -0.33 -18.89 -13.17
N SER A 180 -0.75 -17.90 -12.36
CA SER A 180 -0.89 -18.08 -10.91
C SER A 180 -1.79 -17.03 -10.27
N VAL A 181 -2.28 -17.33 -9.06
CA VAL A 181 -3.04 -16.38 -8.22
C VAL A 181 -2.16 -15.19 -7.81
N ILE A 182 -0.85 -15.37 -7.65
CA ILE A 182 0.12 -14.30 -7.36
C ILE A 182 0.18 -13.33 -8.54
N GLU A 183 0.28 -13.85 -9.76
CA GLU A 183 0.26 -13.04 -10.98
C GLU A 183 -1.05 -12.26 -11.12
N ALA A 184 -2.19 -12.94 -10.94
CA ALA A 184 -3.49 -12.27 -10.88
C ALA A 184 -3.52 -11.15 -9.84
N GLY A 185 -2.92 -11.39 -8.67
CA GLY A 185 -2.81 -10.42 -7.58
C GLY A 185 -2.04 -9.16 -7.98
N TYR A 186 -0.89 -9.28 -8.63
CA TYR A 186 -0.11 -8.14 -9.11
C TYR A 186 -0.82 -7.38 -10.23
N ARG A 187 -1.40 -8.09 -11.21
CA ARG A 187 -2.16 -7.47 -12.30
C ARG A 187 -3.37 -6.69 -11.78
N PHE A 188 -4.13 -7.26 -10.83
CA PHE A 188 -5.25 -6.58 -10.17
C PHE A 188 -4.78 -5.34 -9.39
N ALA A 189 -3.69 -5.49 -8.63
CA ALA A 189 -3.15 -4.42 -7.80
C ALA A 189 -2.63 -3.23 -8.61
N ALA A 190 -2.24 -3.43 -9.86
CA ALA A 190 -1.76 -2.39 -10.78
C ALA A 190 -2.88 -1.79 -11.67
N GLU A 191 -4.13 -2.27 -11.55
CA GLU A 191 -5.23 -1.84 -12.42
C GLU A 191 -5.59 -0.36 -12.32
N PRO A 192 -5.72 0.24 -11.10
CA PRO A 192 -6.06 1.64 -10.96
C PRO A 192 -4.92 2.54 -11.47
N SER A 193 -5.24 3.46 -12.37
CA SER A 193 -4.23 4.34 -13.03
C SER A 193 -3.49 5.28 -12.08
N VAL A 194 -4.05 5.57 -10.89
CA VAL A 194 -3.42 6.38 -9.86
C VAL A 194 -2.30 5.63 -9.10
N ILE A 195 -2.28 4.30 -9.20
CA ILE A 195 -1.22 3.49 -8.60
C ILE A 195 0.03 3.59 -9.48
N ALA A 196 0.98 4.41 -9.03
CA ALA A 196 2.21 4.69 -9.75
C ALA A 196 3.22 3.55 -9.65
N THR A 197 3.19 2.77 -8.57
CA THR A 197 4.09 1.62 -8.35
C THR A 197 3.48 0.58 -7.43
N VAL A 198 3.78 -0.68 -7.69
CA VAL A 198 3.41 -1.83 -6.83
C VAL A 198 4.68 -2.41 -6.24
N LEU A 199 4.79 -2.39 -4.92
CA LEU A 199 5.98 -2.87 -4.23
C LEU A 199 6.00 -4.40 -4.20
N THR A 200 7.15 -4.96 -4.53
CA THR A 200 7.44 -6.39 -4.38
C THR A 200 8.66 -6.60 -3.51
N GLY A 201 8.66 -7.67 -2.73
CA GLY A 201 9.79 -8.06 -1.89
C GLY A 201 10.02 -9.56 -1.99
N THR A 202 11.22 -9.95 -2.42
CA THR A 202 11.62 -11.36 -2.52
C THR A 202 13.15 -11.49 -2.40
N SER A 203 13.60 -12.63 -1.92
CA SER A 203 15.03 -13.01 -1.94
C SER A 203 15.41 -13.86 -3.15
N SER A 204 14.44 -14.20 -4.03
CA SER A 204 14.64 -14.99 -5.24
C SER A 204 14.65 -14.07 -6.47
N ILE A 205 15.71 -14.15 -7.28
CA ILE A 205 15.80 -13.45 -8.57
C ILE A 205 14.72 -13.96 -9.53
N GLU A 206 14.42 -15.25 -9.51
CA GLU A 206 13.36 -15.83 -10.32
C GLU A 206 12.00 -15.21 -10.00
N HIS A 207 11.64 -15.12 -8.70
CA HIS A 207 10.41 -14.47 -8.28
C HIS A 207 10.41 -12.97 -8.60
N LEU A 208 11.55 -12.28 -8.47
CA LEU A 208 11.65 -10.87 -8.85
C LEU A 208 11.31 -10.66 -10.33
N ASN A 209 11.92 -11.47 -11.19
CA ASN A 209 11.68 -11.42 -12.64
C ASN A 209 10.23 -11.79 -12.99
N ALA A 210 9.65 -12.78 -12.31
CA ALA A 210 8.25 -13.14 -12.50
C ALA A 210 7.32 -12.00 -12.10
N ASN A 211 7.54 -11.39 -10.91
CA ASN A 211 6.76 -10.27 -10.44
C ASN A 211 6.86 -9.04 -11.35
N ALA A 212 8.06 -8.73 -11.88
CA ALA A 212 8.24 -7.64 -12.82
C ALA A 212 7.43 -7.88 -14.10
N ARG A 213 7.52 -9.10 -14.68
CA ARG A 213 6.74 -9.47 -15.87
C ARG A 213 5.23 -9.32 -15.67
N CYS A 214 4.70 -9.62 -14.47
CA CYS A 214 3.28 -9.44 -14.18
C CYS A 214 2.80 -8.00 -14.38
N LEU A 215 3.67 -7.01 -14.14
CA LEU A 215 3.35 -5.59 -14.26
C LEU A 215 3.50 -5.06 -15.69
N GLU A 216 4.26 -5.77 -16.55
CA GLU A 216 4.43 -5.48 -17.97
C GLU A 216 3.32 -6.10 -18.83
N THR A 217 2.57 -7.05 -18.28
CA THR A 217 1.52 -7.79 -18.99
C THR A 217 0.17 -7.06 -18.95
N PRO A 218 -0.79 -7.42 -19.82
CA PRO A 218 -2.12 -6.86 -19.78
C PRO A 218 -2.81 -7.01 -18.41
N LYS A 219 -3.69 -6.08 -18.10
CA LYS A 219 -4.57 -6.14 -16.92
C LYS A 219 -5.39 -7.44 -16.94
N LEU A 220 -5.95 -7.82 -15.79
CA LEU A 220 -6.90 -8.92 -15.73
C LEU A 220 -8.07 -8.70 -16.68
N VAL A 221 -8.65 -9.79 -17.17
CA VAL A 221 -9.91 -9.75 -17.93
C VAL A 221 -10.96 -9.00 -17.10
N SER A 222 -11.65 -8.06 -17.72
CA SER A 222 -12.59 -7.15 -17.04
C SER A 222 -13.67 -7.90 -16.22
N ALA A 223 -14.13 -9.05 -16.71
CA ALA A 223 -15.08 -9.89 -15.98
C ALA A 223 -14.48 -10.43 -14.65
N HIS A 224 -13.21 -10.81 -14.64
CA HIS A 224 -12.52 -11.29 -13.45
C HIS A 224 -12.32 -10.17 -12.42
N SER A 225 -11.84 -9.01 -12.85
CA SER A 225 -11.74 -7.84 -11.97
C SER A 225 -13.10 -7.44 -11.38
N SER A 226 -14.13 -7.42 -12.19
CA SER A 226 -15.50 -7.09 -11.72
C SER A 226 -16.00 -8.10 -10.69
N ARG A 227 -15.75 -9.39 -10.92
CA ARG A 227 -16.13 -10.46 -9.97
C ARG A 227 -15.37 -10.32 -8.65
N LEU A 228 -14.06 -10.04 -8.68
CA LEU A 228 -13.25 -9.79 -7.48
C LEU A 228 -13.77 -8.59 -6.69
N LYS A 229 -14.11 -7.50 -7.38
CA LYS A 229 -14.69 -6.29 -6.76
C LYS A 229 -16.05 -6.58 -6.13
N ALA A 230 -16.91 -7.35 -6.79
CA ALA A 230 -18.19 -7.76 -6.24
C ALA A 230 -18.07 -8.68 -5.02
N LEU A 231 -17.08 -9.58 -5.02
CA LEU A 231 -16.84 -10.52 -3.91
C LEU A 231 -16.24 -9.84 -2.67
N PHE A 232 -15.24 -8.98 -2.85
CA PHE A 232 -14.37 -8.55 -1.75
C PHE A 232 -14.32 -7.04 -1.54
N GLY A 233 -14.90 -6.23 -2.44
CA GLY A 233 -14.79 -4.76 -2.39
C GLY A 233 -15.34 -4.11 -1.12
N GLY A 234 -16.33 -4.74 -0.47
CA GLY A 234 -16.92 -4.28 0.79
C GLY A 234 -16.18 -4.77 2.05
N ILE A 235 -15.14 -5.60 1.91
CA ILE A 235 -14.49 -6.23 3.06
C ILE A 235 -13.28 -5.40 3.50
N VAL A 236 -13.18 -5.13 4.81
CA VAL A 236 -12.00 -4.56 5.45
C VAL A 236 -11.19 -5.68 6.08
N GLU A 237 -10.08 -6.04 5.47
CA GLU A 237 -9.19 -7.10 5.97
C GLU A 237 -8.08 -6.50 6.85
N TYR A 238 -7.90 -7.08 8.03
CA TYR A 238 -6.98 -6.57 9.05
C TYR A 238 -5.51 -6.97 8.84
N ALA A 239 -5.21 -7.99 8.04
CA ALA A 239 -3.81 -8.37 7.74
C ALA A 239 -3.70 -9.39 6.59
#